data_a4ac87904f2cc93a3b4a338fcc4129a6
#
_entry.id   a4ac87904f2cc93a3b4a338fcc4129a6
#
_cell.length_a   1.000
_cell.length_b   1.000
_cell.length_c   1.000
_cell.angle_alpha   90.00
_cell.angle_beta   90.00
_cell.angle_gamma   90.00
#
_symmetry.space_group_name_H-M   'P 1'
#
loop_
_entity.id
_entity.type
_entity.pdbx_description
1 polymer ?
#
loop_
_entity_poly.entity_id
_entity_poly.type
_entity_poly.pdbx_seq_one_letter_code
_entity_poly.pdbx_strand_id
1 'polypeptide(L)'
;MGMRPILKKAQWDGLDFAESGTSVIPITTAPYVIDRFEAGRYVYLKRNPDYWGNDLPFIRGQANLDEIRMEFFGDGTAMFEAFTSGMLNTMRETNAASWNTRYDFPAMQAGEVVKSEIPHGRPSGIAGFVMNGRNPLFADWRVREAMIHAFNFEYISQVINGSEDPRITSYFSNSVLGMEHGPAQGRVAEFLAPFADDLLPGTLDGYSLPSSDGSVANRANMRAATNLLGQAGWEADSAGVLRNGNGDPFRFTILLRQGSSDVLAIAEIYSESLSRLGMDVTVTQIDSAQYTERTNAFDFDMTYYLRGLSLSPGAEQRLYWGSDAATAEGSRNWMGVQSPAIDALIERLVTSSEQEDFIASARALDRVLTAGRHVVPFWFNDRARIAHARELQFPERLPVYGDWIGFQPDVWWWQD
;
A
#
# COMPACT_ATOMS: atom_id res chain seq x y z
N MET A 1 13.96 11.62 -13.11
CA MET A 1 15.16 12.15 -12.41
C MET A 1 14.80 13.04 -11.22
N GLY A 2 13.71 13.83 -11.24
CA GLY A 2 13.36 14.77 -10.17
C GLY A 2 13.12 14.21 -8.77
N MET A 3 12.95 12.90 -8.63
CA MET A 3 12.75 12.25 -7.32
C MET A 3 14.06 11.70 -6.69
N ARG A 4 15.19 11.88 -7.34
CA ARG A 4 16.48 11.45 -6.79
C ARG A 4 17.21 12.62 -6.15
N PRO A 5 17.76 12.46 -4.93
CA PRO A 5 18.53 13.54 -4.30
C PRO A 5 19.78 13.86 -5.13
N ILE A 6 20.06 15.14 -5.28
CA ILE A 6 21.32 15.62 -5.87
C ILE A 6 22.26 15.93 -4.73
N LEU A 7 23.34 15.18 -4.63
CA LEU A 7 24.33 15.29 -3.56
C LEU A 7 25.56 16.07 -4.04
N LYS A 8 26.21 16.80 -3.14
CA LYS A 8 27.44 17.51 -3.43
C LYS A 8 28.63 16.53 -3.47
N LYS A 9 29.17 16.24 -4.66
CA LYS A 9 30.24 15.25 -4.87
C LYS A 9 31.42 15.45 -3.88
N ALA A 10 31.90 16.68 -3.71
CA ALA A 10 33.05 16.97 -2.84
C ALA A 10 32.82 16.61 -1.35
N GLN A 11 31.57 16.43 -0.92
CA GLN A 11 31.26 15.96 0.44
C GLN A 11 31.55 14.48 0.62
N TRP A 12 31.46 13.72 -0.47
CA TRP A 12 31.56 12.26 -0.49
C TRP A 12 32.91 11.76 -1.00
N ASP A 13 33.79 12.67 -1.45
CA ASP A 13 35.14 12.32 -1.91
C ASP A 13 35.93 11.70 -0.74
N GLY A 14 36.38 10.46 -0.91
CA GLY A 14 37.14 9.70 0.09
C GLY A 14 36.30 8.98 1.15
N LEU A 15 34.97 9.05 1.05
CA LEU A 15 34.05 8.29 1.91
C LEU A 15 33.45 7.10 1.14
N ASP A 16 33.24 5.99 1.83
CA ASP A 16 32.39 4.92 1.28
C ASP A 16 30.94 5.40 1.44
N PHE A 17 30.30 5.69 0.31
CA PHE A 17 28.92 6.20 0.27
C PHE A 17 27.92 5.22 0.90
N ALA A 18 28.09 3.92 0.68
CA ALA A 18 27.19 2.90 1.18
C ALA A 18 27.28 2.79 2.72
N GLU A 19 28.48 2.90 3.27
CA GLU A 19 28.72 2.73 4.71
C GLU A 19 28.58 4.05 5.50
N SER A 20 28.69 5.19 4.83
CA SER A 20 28.71 6.51 5.50
C SER A 20 27.32 7.17 5.62
N GLY A 21 26.28 6.62 5.01
CA GLY A 21 24.97 7.25 4.83
C GLY A 21 24.24 7.64 6.12
N THR A 22 24.55 6.99 7.25
CA THR A 22 23.91 7.27 8.55
C THR A 22 24.71 8.22 9.46
N SER A 23 25.94 8.55 9.10
CA SER A 23 26.85 9.38 9.93
C SER A 23 27.08 10.77 9.37
N VAL A 24 26.73 11.03 8.12
CA VAL A 24 27.00 12.28 7.42
C VAL A 24 25.69 12.98 7.05
N ILE A 25 25.50 14.21 7.56
CA ILE A 25 24.38 15.07 7.13
C ILE A 25 24.66 15.54 5.70
N PRO A 26 23.84 15.14 4.70
CA PRO A 26 24.09 15.50 3.31
C PRO A 26 23.85 16.98 3.04
N ILE A 27 24.72 17.61 2.26
CA ILE A 27 24.46 18.93 1.68
C ILE A 27 23.49 18.72 0.52
N THR A 28 22.30 19.31 0.62
CA THR A 28 21.19 19.16 -0.33
C THR A 28 20.84 20.47 -1.01
N THR A 29 19.97 20.39 -2.03
CA THR A 29 19.44 21.54 -2.77
C THR A 29 18.00 21.86 -2.40
N ALA A 30 17.52 21.36 -1.26
CA ALA A 30 16.14 21.48 -0.81
C ALA A 30 15.86 22.77 -0.01
N PRO A 31 14.60 23.21 0.10
CA PRO A 31 14.21 24.34 0.95
C PRO A 31 14.40 24.07 2.45
N TYR A 32 14.48 22.79 2.85
CA TYR A 32 14.82 22.37 4.21
C TYR A 32 16.14 21.59 4.22
N VAL A 33 16.92 21.78 5.27
CA VAL A 33 18.14 21.02 5.53
C VAL A 33 18.03 20.27 6.85
N ILE A 34 18.71 19.15 6.99
CA ILE A 34 18.83 18.45 8.27
C ILE A 34 19.71 19.28 9.18
N ASP A 35 19.17 19.74 10.30
CA ASP A 35 19.89 20.46 11.33
C ASP A 35 20.61 19.49 12.28
N ARG A 36 19.85 18.54 12.82
CA ARG A 36 20.32 17.48 13.71
C ARG A 36 19.43 16.26 13.64
N PHE A 37 19.95 15.12 14.00
CA PHE A 37 19.18 13.88 14.09
C PHE A 37 19.75 12.93 15.13
N GLU A 38 18.91 12.02 15.60
CA GLU A 38 19.31 10.83 16.35
C GLU A 38 18.66 9.62 15.68
N ALA A 39 19.49 8.69 15.20
CA ALA A 39 19.03 7.56 14.42
C ALA A 39 17.97 6.74 15.18
N GLY A 40 16.84 6.47 14.54
CA GLY A 40 15.72 5.73 15.11
C GLY A 40 14.86 6.53 16.11
N ARG A 41 15.18 7.79 16.37
CA ARG A 41 14.47 8.59 17.36
C ARG A 41 13.87 9.87 16.79
N TYR A 42 14.68 10.75 16.17
CA TYR A 42 14.19 12.00 15.57
C TYR A 42 15.06 12.53 14.44
N VAL A 43 14.44 13.36 13.58
CA VAL A 43 15.13 14.24 12.61
C VAL A 43 14.54 15.63 12.72
N TYR A 44 15.41 16.64 12.86
CA TYR A 44 15.05 18.05 12.78
C TYR A 44 15.44 18.62 11.43
N LEU A 45 14.48 19.18 10.74
CA LEU A 45 14.68 19.94 9.52
C LEU A 45 14.54 21.42 9.83
N LYS A 46 15.46 22.23 9.29
CA LYS A 46 15.45 23.69 9.40
C LYS A 46 15.30 24.31 8.03
N ARG A 47 14.51 25.36 7.92
CA ARG A 47 14.37 26.13 6.69
C ARG A 47 15.72 26.66 6.25
N ASN A 48 16.07 26.49 4.98
CA ASN A 48 17.30 26.96 4.37
C ASN A 48 17.10 28.40 3.87
N PRO A 49 17.64 29.43 4.54
CA PRO A 49 17.49 30.80 4.09
C PRO A 49 18.21 31.08 2.76
N ASP A 50 19.24 30.29 2.45
CA ASP A 50 20.04 30.41 1.22
C ASP A 50 19.54 29.49 0.11
N TYR A 51 18.31 28.99 0.22
CA TYR A 51 17.73 28.13 -0.81
C TYR A 51 17.62 28.88 -2.14
N TRP A 52 18.27 28.35 -3.15
CA TRP A 52 18.36 28.97 -4.49
C TRP A 52 17.00 29.25 -5.15
N GLY A 53 15.95 28.56 -4.73
CA GLY A 53 14.60 28.65 -5.29
C GLY A 53 13.69 29.66 -4.56
N ASN A 54 14.11 30.31 -3.49
CA ASN A 54 13.24 31.19 -2.68
C ASN A 54 12.49 32.26 -3.48
N ASP A 55 13.11 32.80 -4.53
CA ASP A 55 12.52 33.83 -5.37
C ASP A 55 11.71 33.29 -6.56
N LEU A 56 11.66 31.98 -6.74
CA LEU A 56 10.94 31.39 -7.87
C LEU A 56 9.43 31.43 -7.64
N PRO A 57 8.63 31.83 -8.65
CA PRO A 57 7.18 32.00 -8.50
C PRO A 57 6.45 30.75 -8.00
N PHE A 58 6.92 29.56 -8.38
CA PHE A 58 6.28 28.28 -7.98
C PHE A 58 6.61 27.83 -6.54
N ILE A 59 7.57 28.48 -5.87
CA ILE A 59 7.91 28.24 -4.45
C ILE A 59 7.11 29.15 -3.51
N ARG A 60 6.48 30.20 -4.04
CA ARG A 60 5.70 31.12 -3.20
C ARG A 60 4.58 30.37 -2.46
N GLY A 61 4.54 30.54 -1.14
CA GLY A 61 3.59 29.85 -0.27
C GLY A 61 3.98 28.41 0.08
N GLN A 62 5.22 28.01 -0.18
CA GLN A 62 5.81 26.76 0.26
C GLN A 62 6.92 27.01 1.29
N ALA A 63 7.29 25.96 2.03
CA ALA A 63 8.32 26.01 3.05
C ALA A 63 8.09 27.11 4.10
N ASN A 64 6.85 27.22 4.58
CA ASN A 64 6.43 28.30 5.48
C ASN A 64 6.85 28.08 6.95
N LEU A 65 7.19 26.86 7.34
CA LEU A 65 7.60 26.52 8.70
C LEU A 65 9.11 26.75 8.87
N ASP A 66 9.53 27.29 10.01
CA ASP A 66 10.96 27.52 10.30
C ASP A 66 11.68 26.23 10.65
N GLU A 67 11.00 25.34 11.39
CA GLU A 67 11.52 24.04 11.82
C GLU A 67 10.43 22.98 11.68
N ILE A 68 10.84 21.78 11.24
CA ILE A 68 10.01 20.59 11.20
C ILE A 68 10.71 19.49 11.98
N ARG A 69 10.06 19.00 13.03
CA ARG A 69 10.55 17.89 13.83
C ARG A 69 9.79 16.61 13.45
N MET A 70 10.51 15.59 13.05
CA MET A 70 9.99 14.26 12.81
C MET A 70 10.44 13.34 13.94
N GLU A 71 9.48 12.73 14.64
CA GLU A 71 9.71 11.77 15.73
C GLU A 71 9.38 10.37 15.25
N PHE A 72 10.16 9.37 15.68
CA PHE A 72 9.96 7.97 15.39
C PHE A 72 9.52 7.22 16.64
N PHE A 73 8.45 6.45 16.54
CA PHE A 73 7.88 5.67 17.64
C PHE A 73 7.92 4.18 17.30
N GLY A 74 8.03 3.34 18.33
CA GLY A 74 8.03 1.89 18.16
C GLY A 74 6.66 1.32 17.75
N ASP A 75 5.58 2.02 18.16
CA ASP A 75 4.20 1.62 17.85
C ASP A 75 3.24 2.82 17.81
N GLY A 76 2.03 2.57 17.30
CA GLY A 76 1.00 3.60 17.14
C GLY A 76 0.40 4.09 18.47
N THR A 77 0.45 3.29 19.54
CA THR A 77 -0.07 3.71 20.86
C THR A 77 0.83 4.78 21.46
N ALA A 78 2.14 4.55 21.49
CA ALA A 78 3.12 5.52 21.96
C ALA A 78 3.07 6.83 21.15
N MET A 79 2.87 6.73 19.84
CA MET A 79 2.70 7.91 18.96
C MET A 79 1.43 8.69 19.32
N PHE A 80 0.31 8.01 19.55
CA PHE A 80 -0.95 8.65 19.95
C PHE A 80 -0.85 9.35 21.31
N GLU A 81 -0.20 8.72 22.29
CA GLU A 81 0.05 9.32 23.61
C GLU A 81 0.96 10.56 23.51
N ALA A 82 1.98 10.51 22.66
CA ALA A 82 2.84 11.68 22.40
C ALA A 82 2.04 12.83 21.77
N PHE A 83 1.09 12.53 20.89
CA PHE A 83 0.20 13.53 20.30
C PHE A 83 -0.74 14.15 21.36
N THR A 84 -1.44 13.31 22.14
CA THR A 84 -2.39 13.78 23.15
C THR A 84 -1.73 14.55 24.30
N SER A 85 -0.44 14.32 24.56
CA SER A 85 0.35 15.08 25.53
C SER A 85 0.89 16.42 24.99
N GLY A 86 0.65 16.74 23.70
CA GLY A 86 1.11 17.95 23.06
C GLY A 86 2.59 17.92 22.58
N MET A 87 3.25 16.74 22.62
CA MET A 87 4.59 16.60 22.06
C MET A 87 4.60 16.74 20.53
N LEU A 88 3.53 16.31 19.87
CA LEU A 88 3.35 16.39 18.42
C LEU A 88 2.24 17.40 18.08
N ASN A 89 2.48 18.21 17.04
CA ASN A 89 1.52 19.20 16.55
C ASN A 89 0.56 18.64 15.49
N THR A 90 0.87 17.47 14.93
CA THR A 90 0.06 16.82 13.90
C THR A 90 0.16 15.31 14.01
N MET A 91 -0.94 14.64 13.75
CA MET A 91 -1.02 13.19 13.68
C MET A 91 -1.98 12.77 12.57
N ARG A 92 -1.53 11.83 11.75
CA ARG A 92 -2.39 11.17 10.74
C ARG A 92 -2.99 9.91 11.33
N GLU A 93 -4.31 9.80 11.22
CA GLU A 93 -5.05 8.59 11.59
C GLU A 93 -5.47 7.82 10.33
N THR A 94 -5.11 6.56 10.26
CA THR A 94 -5.45 5.69 9.13
C THR A 94 -6.62 4.75 9.43
N ASN A 95 -7.00 4.63 10.70
CA ASN A 95 -8.13 3.83 11.15
C ASN A 95 -9.34 4.73 11.38
N ALA A 96 -10.38 4.57 10.58
CA ALA A 96 -11.58 5.41 10.67
C ALA A 96 -12.37 5.21 11.96
N ALA A 97 -12.43 3.98 12.51
CA ALA A 97 -13.06 3.73 13.78
C ALA A 97 -12.34 4.47 14.94
N SER A 98 -11.00 4.42 14.94
CA SER A 98 -10.18 5.19 15.87
C SER A 98 -10.39 6.69 15.71
N TRP A 99 -10.45 7.19 14.47
CA TRP A 99 -10.76 8.61 14.18
C TRP A 99 -12.07 9.06 14.79
N ASN A 100 -13.09 8.23 14.76
CA ASN A 100 -14.41 8.56 15.27
C ASN A 100 -14.52 8.43 16.79
N THR A 101 -13.67 7.62 17.44
CA THR A 101 -13.87 7.25 18.85
C THR A 101 -12.76 7.71 19.80
N ARG A 102 -11.51 7.86 19.34
CA ARG A 102 -10.35 8.14 20.22
C ARG A 102 -10.00 9.63 20.35
N TYR A 103 -10.49 10.47 19.45
CA TYR A 103 -10.15 11.90 19.41
C TYR A 103 -11.09 12.73 20.27
N ASP A 104 -11.17 12.39 21.57
CA ASP A 104 -11.93 13.11 22.59
C ASP A 104 -11.06 13.26 23.86
N PHE A 105 -10.05 14.11 23.79
CA PHE A 105 -9.12 14.39 24.88
C PHE A 105 -9.09 15.90 25.17
N PRO A 106 -8.51 16.35 26.32
CA PRO A 106 -8.63 17.74 26.77
C PRO A 106 -8.30 18.81 25.75
N ALA A 107 -7.22 18.69 24.96
CA ALA A 107 -6.85 19.68 23.95
C ALA A 107 -7.86 19.75 22.79
N MET A 108 -8.50 18.61 22.42
CA MET A 108 -9.63 18.60 21.47
C MET A 108 -10.84 19.34 22.04
N GLN A 109 -11.20 19.06 23.28
CA GLN A 109 -12.34 19.69 23.97
C GLN A 109 -12.11 21.20 24.14
N ALA A 110 -10.87 21.63 24.36
CA ALA A 110 -10.47 23.02 24.44
C ALA A 110 -10.40 23.73 23.07
N GLY A 111 -10.49 22.99 21.97
CA GLY A 111 -10.33 23.52 20.61
C GLY A 111 -8.90 23.92 20.26
N GLU A 112 -7.91 23.42 20.99
CA GLU A 112 -6.48 23.61 20.72
C GLU A 112 -5.99 22.66 19.62
N VAL A 113 -6.63 21.50 19.51
CA VAL A 113 -6.43 20.52 18.43
C VAL A 113 -7.73 20.43 17.64
N VAL A 114 -7.62 20.34 16.31
CA VAL A 114 -8.73 20.21 15.38
C VAL A 114 -8.57 19.00 14.49
N LYS A 115 -9.70 18.51 13.96
CA LYS A 115 -9.75 17.39 13.00
C LYS A 115 -9.97 17.94 11.61
N SER A 116 -9.16 17.51 10.64
CA SER A 116 -9.31 17.83 9.23
C SER A 116 -9.35 16.55 8.38
N GLU A 117 -10.31 16.49 7.47
CA GLU A 117 -10.43 15.43 6.47
C GLU A 117 -10.11 16.00 5.09
N ILE A 118 -9.07 15.50 4.46
CA ILE A 118 -8.55 15.98 3.18
C ILE A 118 -8.79 14.90 2.12
N PRO A 119 -9.85 15.03 1.28
CA PRO A 119 -10.16 14.08 0.24
C PRO A 119 -9.11 14.09 -0.87
N HIS A 120 -9.00 12.99 -1.62
CA HIS A 120 -8.11 12.89 -2.75
C HIS A 120 -8.67 12.03 -3.88
N GLY A 121 -8.19 12.29 -5.11
CA GLY A 121 -8.52 11.52 -6.33
C GLY A 121 -7.33 10.71 -6.87
N ARG A 122 -6.33 10.40 -6.04
CA ARG A 122 -5.24 9.50 -6.44
C ARG A 122 -5.73 8.06 -6.51
N PRO A 123 -5.07 7.19 -7.29
CA PRO A 123 -5.38 5.76 -7.28
C PRO A 123 -5.36 5.20 -5.86
N SER A 124 -6.25 4.22 -5.59
CA SER A 124 -6.25 3.50 -4.31
C SER A 124 -4.88 2.86 -4.01
N GLY A 125 -4.15 2.51 -5.06
CA GLY A 125 -3.03 1.60 -4.92
C GLY A 125 -3.52 0.21 -4.55
N ILE A 126 -2.64 -0.60 -4.00
CA ILE A 126 -2.98 -1.92 -3.47
C ILE A 126 -2.46 -2.05 -2.03
N ALA A 127 -3.35 -2.42 -1.12
CA ALA A 127 -3.04 -2.80 0.25
C ALA A 127 -3.76 -4.08 0.57
N GLY A 128 -3.08 -5.04 1.21
CA GLY A 128 -3.66 -6.34 1.53
C GLY A 128 -2.60 -7.42 1.79
N PHE A 129 -3.02 -8.66 1.86
CA PHE A 129 -2.09 -9.78 1.95
C PHE A 129 -1.67 -10.24 0.55
N VAL A 130 -0.38 -10.08 0.24
CA VAL A 130 0.20 -10.62 -1.01
C VAL A 130 0.58 -12.07 -0.82
N MET A 131 0.20 -12.90 -1.77
CA MET A 131 0.59 -14.30 -1.91
C MET A 131 1.85 -14.37 -2.76
N ASN A 132 2.91 -14.98 -2.25
CA ASN A 132 4.14 -15.19 -2.99
C ASN A 132 3.95 -16.33 -4.00
N GLY A 133 3.75 -16.01 -5.28
CA GLY A 133 3.55 -16.99 -6.35
C GLY A 133 4.76 -17.88 -6.64
N ARG A 134 5.93 -17.61 -6.02
CA ARG A 134 7.09 -18.53 -6.06
C ARG A 134 6.86 -19.75 -5.18
N ASN A 135 5.98 -19.64 -4.17
CA ASN A 135 5.52 -20.78 -3.40
C ASN A 135 4.50 -21.57 -4.25
N PRO A 136 4.73 -22.88 -4.52
CA PRO A 136 3.83 -23.72 -5.32
C PRO A 136 2.39 -23.74 -4.82
N LEU A 137 2.14 -23.51 -3.53
CA LEU A 137 0.79 -23.40 -2.96
C LEU A 137 -0.05 -22.32 -3.65
N PHE A 138 0.55 -21.21 -4.04
CA PHE A 138 -0.14 -20.06 -4.63
C PHE A 138 0.05 -19.94 -6.16
N ALA A 139 0.63 -20.95 -6.82
CA ALA A 139 0.83 -20.94 -8.26
C ALA A 139 -0.50 -20.97 -9.04
N ASP A 140 -1.47 -21.79 -8.58
CA ASP A 140 -2.77 -21.92 -9.20
C ASP A 140 -3.68 -20.72 -8.84
N TRP A 141 -4.21 -20.04 -9.87
CA TRP A 141 -5.12 -18.92 -9.68
C TRP A 141 -6.41 -19.29 -8.91
N ARG A 142 -6.87 -20.55 -9.01
CA ARG A 142 -8.06 -21.04 -8.28
C ARG A 142 -7.83 -21.09 -6.79
N VAL A 143 -6.61 -21.41 -6.37
CA VAL A 143 -6.20 -21.31 -4.96
C VAL A 143 -6.22 -19.85 -4.52
N ARG A 144 -5.64 -18.94 -5.32
CA ARG A 144 -5.64 -17.51 -4.97
C ARG A 144 -7.06 -16.93 -4.90
N GLU A 145 -7.94 -17.35 -5.81
CA GLU A 145 -9.37 -16.98 -5.77
C GLU A 145 -10.05 -17.51 -4.49
N ALA A 146 -9.79 -18.77 -4.12
CA ALA A 146 -10.30 -19.36 -2.88
C ALA A 146 -9.84 -18.58 -1.63
N MET A 147 -8.57 -18.13 -1.62
CA MET A 147 -8.03 -17.28 -0.56
C MET A 147 -8.79 -15.95 -0.45
N ILE A 148 -9.11 -15.31 -1.59
CA ILE A 148 -9.90 -14.07 -1.62
C ILE A 148 -11.33 -14.31 -1.12
N HIS A 149 -11.98 -15.42 -1.49
CA HIS A 149 -13.31 -15.80 -0.99
C HIS A 149 -13.32 -16.06 0.53
N ALA A 150 -12.25 -16.65 1.07
CA ALA A 150 -12.12 -16.89 2.49
C ALA A 150 -11.95 -15.59 3.31
N PHE A 151 -11.49 -14.52 2.68
CA PHE A 151 -11.35 -13.20 3.29
C PHE A 151 -12.72 -12.51 3.37
N ASN A 152 -13.32 -12.54 4.53
CA ASN A 152 -14.62 -11.92 4.79
C ASN A 152 -14.47 -10.40 4.95
N PHE A 153 -14.31 -9.69 3.84
CA PHE A 153 -14.02 -8.26 3.83
C PHE A 153 -15.03 -7.45 4.64
N GLU A 154 -16.32 -7.66 4.43
CA GLU A 154 -17.39 -6.87 5.05
C GLU A 154 -17.36 -7.00 6.59
N TYR A 155 -17.16 -8.22 7.10
CA TYR A 155 -17.03 -8.47 8.53
C TYR A 155 -15.74 -7.85 9.11
N ILE A 156 -14.60 -8.07 8.45
CA ILE A 156 -13.30 -7.55 8.89
C ILE A 156 -13.29 -6.02 8.88
N SER A 157 -13.81 -5.41 7.80
CA SER A 157 -13.93 -3.96 7.70
C SER A 157 -14.81 -3.38 8.80
N GLN A 158 -15.94 -4.04 9.11
CA GLN A 158 -16.82 -3.60 10.20
C GLN A 158 -16.12 -3.66 11.56
N VAL A 159 -15.40 -4.75 11.86
CA VAL A 159 -14.77 -4.95 13.17
C VAL A 159 -13.55 -4.05 13.37
N ILE A 160 -12.73 -3.87 12.34
CA ILE A 160 -11.43 -3.17 12.45
C ILE A 160 -11.55 -1.69 12.09
N ASN A 161 -12.35 -1.35 11.08
CA ASN A 161 -12.39 -0.01 10.47
C ASN A 161 -13.78 0.67 10.52
N GLY A 162 -14.79 0.03 11.12
CA GLY A 162 -16.13 0.56 11.19
C GLY A 162 -16.88 0.62 9.87
N SER A 163 -16.42 -0.06 8.83
CA SER A 163 -16.93 -0.02 7.44
C SER A 163 -16.89 1.36 6.79
N GLU A 164 -16.00 2.24 7.24
CA GLU A 164 -15.95 3.64 6.80
C GLU A 164 -15.17 3.83 5.49
N ASP A 165 -14.13 3.02 5.27
CA ASP A 165 -13.27 3.16 4.12
C ASP A 165 -13.65 2.16 3.01
N PRO A 166 -13.65 2.58 1.73
CA PRO A 166 -14.04 1.73 0.62
C PRO A 166 -13.02 0.62 0.35
N ARG A 167 -13.51 -0.54 -0.08
CA ARG A 167 -12.68 -1.66 -0.52
C ARG A 167 -11.86 -1.30 -1.75
N ILE A 168 -10.61 -1.70 -1.80
CA ILE A 168 -9.80 -1.67 -3.02
C ILE A 168 -10.38 -2.69 -3.99
N THR A 169 -10.86 -2.23 -5.14
CA THR A 169 -11.47 -3.09 -6.16
C THR A 169 -10.52 -3.43 -7.31
N SER A 170 -9.49 -2.61 -7.51
CA SER A 170 -8.39 -2.84 -8.45
C SER A 170 -7.18 -1.98 -8.05
N TYR A 171 -6.03 -2.16 -8.67
CA TYR A 171 -4.79 -1.44 -8.32
C TYR A 171 -4.88 0.07 -8.55
N PHE A 172 -5.62 0.50 -9.59
CA PHE A 172 -5.80 1.90 -9.93
C PHE A 172 -7.22 2.41 -9.66
N SER A 173 -8.06 1.68 -8.90
CA SER A 173 -9.38 2.16 -8.49
C SER A 173 -9.30 3.53 -7.82
N ASN A 174 -10.42 4.23 -7.66
CA ASN A 174 -10.51 5.64 -7.23
C ASN A 174 -9.88 6.66 -8.20
N SER A 175 -9.55 6.27 -9.42
CA SER A 175 -8.94 7.17 -10.39
C SER A 175 -9.38 6.91 -11.82
N VAL A 176 -9.06 7.83 -12.72
CA VAL A 176 -9.32 7.68 -14.16
C VAL A 176 -8.52 6.55 -14.81
N LEU A 177 -7.49 6.04 -14.12
CA LEU A 177 -6.63 4.95 -14.57
C LEU A 177 -7.16 3.57 -14.16
N GLY A 178 -8.17 3.52 -13.27
CA GLY A 178 -8.78 2.27 -12.83
C GLY A 178 -9.51 1.56 -13.95
N MET A 179 -9.45 0.22 -13.92
CA MET A 179 -10.20 -0.60 -14.85
C MET A 179 -11.71 -0.37 -14.72
N GLU A 180 -12.40 -0.44 -15.83
CA GLU A 180 -13.86 -0.51 -15.82
C GLU A 180 -14.31 -1.96 -15.64
N HIS A 181 -15.32 -2.19 -14.80
CA HIS A 181 -15.92 -3.50 -14.64
C HIS A 181 -16.79 -3.85 -15.87
N GLY A 182 -16.86 -5.13 -16.20
CA GLY A 182 -17.50 -5.61 -17.41
C GLY A 182 -16.53 -5.87 -18.57
N PRO A 183 -17.01 -6.24 -19.76
CA PRO A 183 -16.18 -6.61 -20.90
C PRO A 183 -15.20 -5.49 -21.30
N ALA A 184 -13.99 -5.87 -21.65
CA ALA A 184 -12.99 -4.96 -22.18
C ALA A 184 -13.46 -4.36 -23.52
N GLN A 185 -13.32 -3.07 -23.72
CA GLN A 185 -13.78 -2.37 -24.91
C GLN A 185 -12.70 -1.45 -25.50
N GLY A 186 -12.88 -1.08 -26.79
CA GLY A 186 -12.01 -0.13 -27.48
C GLY A 186 -10.54 -0.50 -27.36
N ARG A 187 -9.68 0.51 -27.10
CA ARG A 187 -8.23 0.32 -27.02
C ARG A 187 -7.79 -0.64 -25.91
N VAL A 188 -8.54 -0.75 -24.80
CA VAL A 188 -8.24 -1.74 -23.74
C VAL A 188 -8.36 -3.16 -24.30
N ALA A 189 -9.44 -3.46 -25.03
CA ALA A 189 -9.61 -4.74 -25.69
C ALA A 189 -8.53 -5.01 -26.75
N GLU A 190 -8.20 -4.01 -27.56
CA GLU A 190 -7.14 -4.08 -28.58
C GLU A 190 -5.77 -4.42 -27.95
N PHE A 191 -5.44 -3.81 -26.79
CA PHE A 191 -4.16 -4.04 -26.12
C PHE A 191 -4.07 -5.39 -25.44
N LEU A 192 -5.21 -5.96 -25.03
CA LEU A 192 -5.29 -7.29 -24.41
C LEU A 192 -5.39 -8.42 -25.45
N ALA A 193 -5.91 -8.15 -26.65
CA ALA A 193 -6.17 -9.17 -27.68
C ALA A 193 -4.96 -10.04 -28.04
N PRO A 194 -3.70 -9.52 -28.16
CA PRO A 194 -2.54 -10.34 -28.48
C PRO A 194 -2.22 -11.42 -27.42
N PHE A 195 -2.77 -11.29 -26.21
CA PHE A 195 -2.50 -12.16 -25.06
C PHE A 195 -3.71 -12.98 -24.63
N ALA A 196 -4.81 -12.97 -25.40
CA ALA A 196 -6.11 -13.50 -24.99
C ALA A 196 -6.05 -14.94 -24.46
N ASP A 197 -5.21 -15.79 -25.06
CA ASP A 197 -5.08 -17.21 -24.70
C ASP A 197 -4.30 -17.42 -23.38
N ASP A 198 -3.50 -16.43 -22.96
CA ASP A 198 -2.66 -16.49 -21.76
C ASP A 198 -3.27 -15.73 -20.58
N LEU A 199 -4.36 -14.97 -20.82
CA LEU A 199 -5.01 -14.18 -19.79
C LEU A 199 -5.84 -15.05 -18.84
N LEU A 200 -5.76 -14.73 -17.55
CA LEU A 200 -6.58 -15.41 -16.55
C LEU A 200 -8.07 -15.05 -16.67
N PRO A 201 -8.97 -15.98 -16.27
CA PRO A 201 -10.40 -15.73 -16.29
C PRO A 201 -10.79 -14.43 -15.56
N GLY A 202 -11.68 -13.67 -16.19
CA GLY A 202 -12.14 -12.36 -15.70
C GLY A 202 -11.32 -11.18 -16.23
N THR A 203 -10.16 -11.37 -16.88
CA THR A 203 -9.38 -10.25 -17.44
C THR A 203 -10.17 -9.53 -18.54
N LEU A 204 -10.74 -10.28 -19.49
CA LEU A 204 -11.49 -9.71 -20.61
C LEU A 204 -12.92 -9.34 -20.22
N ASP A 205 -13.56 -10.12 -19.34
CA ASP A 205 -14.97 -9.94 -18.96
C ASP A 205 -15.16 -8.96 -17.79
N GLY A 206 -14.06 -8.59 -17.09
CA GLY A 206 -14.06 -7.75 -15.90
C GLY A 206 -14.20 -8.56 -14.63
N TYR A 207 -13.06 -8.78 -13.94
CA TYR A 207 -13.05 -9.45 -12.64
C TYR A 207 -13.63 -8.54 -11.55
N SER A 208 -14.45 -9.11 -10.68
CA SER A 208 -15.00 -8.44 -9.51
C SER A 208 -14.74 -9.28 -8.27
N LEU A 209 -14.35 -8.64 -7.18
CA LEU A 209 -14.11 -9.28 -5.89
C LEU A 209 -15.43 -9.85 -5.33
N PRO A 210 -15.38 -11.00 -4.63
CA PRO A 210 -16.53 -11.52 -3.94
C PRO A 210 -16.98 -10.58 -2.82
N SER A 211 -18.28 -10.47 -2.61
CA SER A 211 -18.89 -9.80 -1.46
C SER A 211 -19.50 -10.80 -0.50
N SER A 212 -19.67 -10.43 0.77
CA SER A 212 -20.33 -11.23 1.79
C SER A 212 -21.53 -10.52 2.38
N ASP A 213 -22.30 -11.21 3.21
CA ASP A 213 -23.39 -10.65 4.00
C ASP A 213 -22.89 -10.03 5.34
N GLY A 214 -21.58 -9.98 5.56
CA GLY A 214 -20.95 -9.50 6.79
C GLY A 214 -21.10 -10.45 7.99
N SER A 215 -21.72 -11.61 7.81
CA SER A 215 -21.79 -12.63 8.88
C SER A 215 -20.42 -13.29 9.10
N VAL A 216 -20.09 -13.60 10.36
CA VAL A 216 -18.84 -14.30 10.73
C VAL A 216 -18.68 -15.62 9.95
N ALA A 217 -19.80 -16.29 9.63
CA ALA A 217 -19.76 -17.59 8.97
C ALA A 217 -19.38 -17.55 7.49
N ASN A 218 -19.64 -16.43 6.79
CA ASN A 218 -19.33 -16.21 5.36
C ASN A 218 -19.67 -17.42 4.47
N ARG A 219 -20.82 -18.06 4.70
CA ARG A 219 -21.11 -19.41 4.18
C ARG A 219 -21.06 -19.55 2.67
N ALA A 220 -21.52 -18.54 1.93
CA ALA A 220 -21.55 -18.59 0.47
C ALA A 220 -20.13 -18.59 -0.10
N ASN A 221 -19.28 -17.68 0.37
CA ASN A 221 -17.88 -17.58 -0.06
C ASN A 221 -17.03 -18.76 0.41
N MET A 222 -17.30 -19.29 1.62
CA MET A 222 -16.60 -20.50 2.12
C MET A 222 -16.91 -21.71 1.24
N ARG A 223 -18.16 -21.89 0.75
CA ARG A 223 -18.49 -22.95 -0.20
C ARG A 223 -17.81 -22.73 -1.55
N ALA A 224 -17.78 -21.49 -2.05
CA ALA A 224 -17.07 -21.16 -3.29
C ALA A 224 -15.57 -21.47 -3.18
N ALA A 225 -14.94 -21.09 -2.06
CA ALA A 225 -13.55 -21.41 -1.76
C ALA A 225 -13.29 -22.92 -1.74
N THR A 226 -14.14 -23.71 -1.05
CA THR A 226 -14.02 -25.18 -1.02
C THR A 226 -14.10 -25.78 -2.42
N ASN A 227 -15.03 -25.30 -3.26
CA ASN A 227 -15.17 -25.79 -4.62
C ASN A 227 -13.94 -25.47 -5.49
N LEU A 228 -13.40 -24.27 -5.38
CA LEU A 228 -12.20 -23.85 -6.11
C LEU A 228 -10.97 -24.65 -5.68
N LEU A 229 -10.81 -24.90 -4.39
CA LEU A 229 -9.75 -25.76 -3.84
C LEU A 229 -9.86 -27.18 -4.37
N GLY A 230 -11.07 -27.77 -4.38
CA GLY A 230 -11.30 -29.08 -4.96
C GLY A 230 -10.96 -29.16 -6.44
N GLN A 231 -11.31 -28.13 -7.25
CA GLN A 231 -10.91 -28.03 -8.65
C GLN A 231 -9.40 -27.87 -8.83
N ALA A 232 -8.70 -27.33 -7.84
CA ALA A 232 -7.25 -27.21 -7.81
C ALA A 232 -6.53 -28.44 -7.24
N GLY A 233 -7.28 -29.52 -6.90
CA GLY A 233 -6.74 -30.78 -6.39
C GLY A 233 -6.49 -30.81 -4.88
N TRP A 234 -7.16 -29.94 -4.12
CA TRP A 234 -7.09 -29.89 -2.68
C TRP A 234 -8.39 -30.36 -2.04
N GLU A 235 -8.32 -31.39 -1.19
CA GLU A 235 -9.48 -31.96 -0.52
C GLU A 235 -9.23 -32.12 1.00
N ALA A 236 -10.28 -31.92 1.81
CA ALA A 236 -10.19 -32.15 3.23
C ALA A 236 -10.23 -33.65 3.51
N ASP A 237 -9.27 -34.12 4.33
CA ASP A 237 -9.24 -35.50 4.82
C ASP A 237 -10.32 -35.75 5.91
N SER A 238 -10.40 -36.98 6.42
CA SER A 238 -11.35 -37.34 7.47
C SER A 238 -11.16 -36.60 8.80
N ALA A 239 -10.00 -36.00 9.01
CA ALA A 239 -9.70 -35.14 10.17
C ALA A 239 -9.98 -33.66 9.89
N GLY A 240 -10.43 -33.32 8.67
CA GLY A 240 -10.70 -31.95 8.24
C GLY A 240 -9.45 -31.17 7.81
N VAL A 241 -8.31 -31.83 7.61
CA VAL A 241 -7.07 -31.21 7.12
C VAL A 241 -7.09 -31.19 5.59
N LEU A 242 -6.89 -30.01 5.02
CA LEU A 242 -6.82 -29.82 3.56
C LEU A 242 -5.51 -30.39 3.02
N ARG A 243 -5.58 -31.33 2.05
CA ARG A 243 -4.43 -32.01 1.46
C ARG A 243 -4.48 -32.01 -0.05
N ASN A 244 -3.28 -32.05 -0.67
CA ASN A 244 -3.14 -32.28 -2.11
C ASN A 244 -3.21 -33.78 -2.46
N GLY A 245 -3.14 -34.11 -3.76
CA GLY A 245 -3.16 -35.49 -4.23
C GLY A 245 -1.99 -36.39 -3.73
N ASN A 246 -0.91 -35.78 -3.21
CA ASN A 246 0.22 -36.50 -2.62
C ASN A 246 0.02 -36.74 -1.10
N GLY A 247 -1.01 -36.17 -0.51
CA GLY A 247 -1.28 -36.22 0.93
C GLY A 247 -0.59 -35.11 1.74
N ASP A 248 0.09 -34.14 1.09
CA ASP A 248 0.73 -33.02 1.78
C ASP A 248 -0.31 -32.03 2.28
N PRO A 249 -0.23 -31.54 3.54
CA PRO A 249 -1.16 -30.57 4.07
C PRO A 249 -0.95 -29.19 3.48
N PHE A 250 -2.02 -28.41 3.33
CA PHE A 250 -1.96 -27.01 2.96
C PHE A 250 -1.50 -26.18 4.16
N ARG A 251 -0.20 -25.87 4.22
CA ARG A 251 0.43 -25.18 5.34
C ARG A 251 1.25 -23.99 4.85
N PHE A 252 1.10 -22.83 5.51
CA PHE A 252 1.89 -21.63 5.19
C PHE A 252 1.91 -20.65 6.37
N THR A 253 2.78 -19.65 6.24
CA THR A 253 2.95 -18.60 7.25
C THR A 253 2.52 -17.23 6.69
N ILE A 254 1.76 -16.47 7.49
CA ILE A 254 1.55 -15.04 7.29
C ILE A 254 2.63 -14.31 8.08
N LEU A 255 3.60 -13.75 7.37
CA LEU A 255 4.71 -13.00 7.96
C LEU A 255 4.33 -11.54 8.14
N LEU A 256 4.46 -10.99 9.34
CA LEU A 256 4.12 -9.61 9.64
C LEU A 256 5.30 -8.89 10.31
N ARG A 257 5.38 -7.59 10.05
CA ARG A 257 6.26 -6.70 10.81
C ARG A 257 5.60 -6.33 12.14
N GLN A 258 6.36 -6.30 13.22
CA GLN A 258 5.90 -5.79 14.52
C GLN A 258 5.46 -4.32 14.42
N GLY A 259 4.51 -3.94 15.28
CA GLY A 259 4.05 -2.55 15.44
C GLY A 259 2.76 -2.19 14.68
N SER A 260 2.14 -3.13 13.95
CA SER A 260 0.87 -2.93 13.23
C SER A 260 -0.24 -3.79 13.85
N SER A 261 -0.91 -3.28 14.89
CA SER A 261 -1.98 -3.99 15.61
C SER A 261 -3.16 -4.35 14.72
N ASP A 262 -3.58 -3.43 13.84
CA ASP A 262 -4.72 -3.65 12.95
C ASP A 262 -4.44 -4.78 11.94
N VAL A 263 -3.24 -4.79 11.33
CA VAL A 263 -2.86 -5.84 10.38
C VAL A 263 -2.75 -7.20 11.07
N LEU A 264 -2.27 -7.23 12.32
CA LEU A 264 -2.26 -8.46 13.13
C LEU A 264 -3.68 -8.97 13.38
N ALA A 265 -4.59 -8.10 13.84
CA ALA A 265 -5.97 -8.49 14.11
C ALA A 265 -6.68 -8.99 12.83
N ILE A 266 -6.43 -8.36 11.67
CA ILE A 266 -6.93 -8.82 10.37
C ILE A 266 -6.38 -10.22 10.06
N ALA A 267 -5.08 -10.45 10.26
CA ALA A 267 -4.45 -11.74 9.98
C ALA A 267 -5.00 -12.85 10.88
N GLU A 268 -5.27 -12.56 12.15
CA GLU A 268 -5.85 -13.51 13.10
C GLU A 268 -7.28 -13.90 12.69
N ILE A 269 -8.16 -12.93 12.39
CA ILE A 269 -9.52 -13.20 11.90
C ILE A 269 -9.48 -13.99 10.58
N TYR A 270 -8.57 -13.63 9.68
CA TYR A 270 -8.41 -14.31 8.41
C TYR A 270 -7.90 -15.75 8.56
N SER A 271 -6.93 -15.98 9.45
CA SER A 271 -6.38 -17.30 9.72
C SER A 271 -7.44 -18.27 10.28
N GLU A 272 -8.37 -17.78 11.12
CA GLU A 272 -9.53 -18.56 11.56
C GLU A 272 -10.44 -18.97 10.39
N SER A 273 -10.65 -18.09 9.43
CA SER A 273 -11.45 -18.41 8.23
C SER A 273 -10.77 -19.48 7.37
N LEU A 274 -9.45 -19.38 7.19
CA LEU A 274 -8.64 -20.35 6.45
C LEU A 274 -8.57 -21.71 7.16
N SER A 275 -8.48 -21.71 8.50
CA SER A 275 -8.51 -22.94 9.30
C SER A 275 -9.84 -23.70 9.14
N ARG A 276 -10.96 -23.00 8.94
CA ARG A 276 -12.25 -23.64 8.63
C ARG A 276 -12.28 -24.34 7.27
N LEU A 277 -11.38 -23.99 6.35
CA LEU A 277 -11.14 -24.72 5.10
C LEU A 277 -10.17 -25.90 5.25
N GLY A 278 -9.63 -26.12 6.46
CA GLY A 278 -8.66 -27.18 6.74
C GLY A 278 -7.21 -26.79 6.49
N MET A 279 -6.92 -25.50 6.31
CA MET A 279 -5.55 -24.99 6.16
C MET A 279 -4.87 -24.83 7.51
N ASP A 280 -3.57 -25.11 7.57
CA ASP A 280 -2.70 -24.89 8.73
C ASP A 280 -1.92 -23.57 8.53
N VAL A 281 -2.41 -22.51 9.16
CA VAL A 281 -1.88 -21.15 8.99
C VAL A 281 -1.24 -20.65 10.26
N THR A 282 0.02 -20.21 10.17
CA THR A 282 0.76 -19.61 11.29
C THR A 282 0.94 -18.10 11.03
N VAL A 283 0.53 -17.26 11.98
CA VAL A 283 0.82 -15.82 11.94
C VAL A 283 2.09 -15.56 12.74
N THR A 284 3.11 -14.98 12.12
CA THR A 284 4.41 -14.71 12.75
C THR A 284 4.76 -13.23 12.62
N GLN A 285 5.10 -12.60 13.75
CA GLN A 285 5.61 -11.23 13.79
C GLN A 285 7.12 -11.21 14.05
N ILE A 286 7.84 -10.42 13.27
CA ILE A 286 9.28 -10.19 13.41
C ILE A 286 9.60 -8.70 13.43
N ASP A 287 10.79 -8.35 13.89
CA ASP A 287 11.25 -6.95 13.88
C ASP A 287 11.45 -6.39 12.46
N SER A 288 11.57 -5.06 12.36
CA SER A 288 11.62 -4.37 11.08
C SER A 288 12.85 -4.70 10.23
N ALA A 289 14.00 -5.02 10.84
CA ALA A 289 15.22 -5.34 10.12
C ALA A 289 15.13 -6.71 9.48
N GLN A 290 14.76 -7.73 10.26
CA GLN A 290 14.52 -9.09 9.78
C GLN A 290 13.39 -9.12 8.73
N TYR A 291 12.30 -8.34 8.95
CA TYR A 291 11.22 -8.25 7.99
C TYR A 291 11.70 -7.71 6.63
N THR A 292 12.51 -6.66 6.65
CA THR A 292 13.08 -6.07 5.43
C THR A 292 14.01 -7.04 4.71
N GLU A 293 14.88 -7.73 5.44
CA GLU A 293 15.79 -8.75 4.90
C GLU A 293 15.00 -9.87 4.21
N ARG A 294 14.06 -10.49 4.92
CA ARG A 294 13.26 -11.58 4.38
C ARG A 294 12.40 -11.16 3.20
N THR A 295 11.75 -10.00 3.25
CA THR A 295 10.94 -9.53 2.12
C THR A 295 11.77 -9.14 0.90
N ASN A 296 12.99 -8.62 1.06
CA ASN A 296 13.93 -8.37 -0.04
C ASN A 296 14.40 -9.66 -0.70
N ALA A 297 14.60 -10.72 0.08
CA ALA A 297 14.95 -12.05 -0.41
C ALA A 297 13.74 -12.89 -0.89
N PHE A 298 12.51 -12.34 -0.80
CA PHE A 298 11.24 -13.05 -1.08
C PHE A 298 11.02 -14.28 -0.19
N ASP A 299 11.63 -14.32 1.00
CA ASP A 299 11.50 -15.40 1.98
C ASP A 299 10.24 -15.22 2.84
N PHE A 300 9.10 -15.43 2.24
CA PHE A 300 7.78 -15.45 2.88
C PHE A 300 6.78 -16.21 2.01
N ASP A 301 5.72 -16.75 2.61
CA ASP A 301 4.59 -17.34 1.90
C ASP A 301 3.54 -16.27 1.59
N MET A 302 3.08 -15.59 2.63
CA MET A 302 2.12 -14.48 2.56
C MET A 302 2.57 -13.37 3.50
N THR A 303 2.39 -12.10 3.10
CA THR A 303 2.72 -10.96 3.95
C THR A 303 1.84 -9.74 3.64
N TYR A 304 1.83 -8.75 4.53
CA TYR A 304 1.18 -7.47 4.24
C TYR A 304 1.95 -6.70 3.17
N TYR A 305 1.23 -6.25 2.16
CA TYR A 305 1.75 -5.51 1.03
C TYR A 305 1.02 -4.18 0.88
N LEU A 306 1.78 -3.10 0.79
CA LEU A 306 1.25 -1.76 0.53
C LEU A 306 2.02 -1.14 -0.64
N ARG A 307 1.30 -0.75 -1.68
CA ARG A 307 1.85 -0.03 -2.82
C ARG A 307 0.95 1.15 -3.20
N GLY A 308 1.41 2.35 -2.88
CA GLY A 308 0.79 3.57 -3.39
C GLY A 308 1.11 3.75 -4.88
N LEU A 309 0.11 4.17 -5.63
CA LEU A 309 0.23 4.47 -7.06
C LEU A 309 -0.11 5.93 -7.33
N SER A 310 0.34 6.44 -8.48
CA SER A 310 0.12 7.82 -8.89
C SER A 310 -0.76 7.92 -10.14
N LEU A 311 -1.20 9.14 -10.47
CA LEU A 311 -1.89 9.43 -11.74
C LEU A 311 -0.91 9.51 -12.93
N SER A 312 0.37 9.30 -12.68
CA SER A 312 1.44 9.30 -13.68
C SER A 312 2.34 8.08 -13.53
N PRO A 313 1.77 6.85 -13.61
CA PRO A 313 2.58 5.64 -13.55
C PRO A 313 3.59 5.62 -14.71
N GLY A 314 4.80 5.13 -14.45
CA GLY A 314 5.90 5.15 -15.41
C GLY A 314 6.79 3.91 -15.30
N ALA A 315 8.09 4.10 -15.51
CA ALA A 315 9.07 3.02 -15.53
C ALA A 315 9.21 2.24 -14.21
N GLU A 316 8.76 2.83 -13.09
CA GLU A 316 8.71 2.13 -11.79
C GLU A 316 7.79 0.92 -11.80
N GLN A 317 6.82 0.85 -12.72
CA GLN A 317 5.95 -0.31 -12.88
C GLN A 317 6.73 -1.59 -13.23
N ARG A 318 7.88 -1.46 -13.94
CA ARG A 318 8.78 -2.59 -14.18
C ARG A 318 9.32 -3.19 -12.87
N LEU A 319 9.62 -2.34 -11.88
CA LEU A 319 10.09 -2.78 -10.57
C LEU A 319 8.99 -3.47 -9.75
N TYR A 320 7.72 -3.07 -9.95
CA TYR A 320 6.59 -3.57 -9.18
C TYR A 320 6.01 -4.87 -9.75
N TRP A 321 5.90 -4.96 -11.08
CA TRP A 321 5.15 -6.01 -11.76
C TRP A 321 5.91 -6.68 -12.92
N GLY A 322 7.02 -6.12 -13.38
CA GLY A 322 7.78 -6.65 -14.52
C GLY A 322 8.37 -8.03 -14.24
N SER A 323 8.45 -8.88 -15.27
CA SER A 323 8.94 -10.26 -15.16
C SER A 323 10.38 -10.34 -14.66
N ASP A 324 11.27 -9.44 -15.09
CA ASP A 324 12.66 -9.39 -14.62
C ASP A 324 12.75 -9.10 -13.11
N ALA A 325 11.82 -8.31 -12.58
CA ALA A 325 11.77 -8.00 -11.16
C ALA A 325 11.32 -9.20 -10.30
N ALA A 326 10.73 -10.24 -10.89
CA ALA A 326 10.30 -11.43 -10.15
C ALA A 326 11.45 -12.21 -9.52
N THR A 327 12.66 -12.10 -10.07
CA THR A 327 13.87 -12.80 -9.57
C THR A 327 14.94 -11.85 -9.04
N ALA A 328 14.73 -10.52 -9.18
CA ALA A 328 15.68 -9.52 -8.73
C ALA A 328 15.48 -9.22 -7.24
N GLU A 329 16.41 -9.65 -6.40
CA GLU A 329 16.42 -9.41 -4.96
C GLU A 329 16.27 -7.90 -4.67
N GLY A 330 15.48 -7.56 -3.66
CA GLY A 330 15.18 -6.17 -3.32
C GLY A 330 14.19 -5.47 -4.25
N SER A 331 13.70 -6.12 -5.30
CA SER A 331 12.61 -5.60 -6.13
C SER A 331 11.31 -5.50 -5.34
N ARG A 332 10.28 -4.98 -5.98
CA ARG A 332 8.95 -4.83 -5.38
C ARG A 332 7.91 -5.79 -5.96
N ASN A 333 8.33 -6.69 -6.87
CA ASN A 333 7.47 -7.75 -7.38
C ASN A 333 7.36 -8.91 -6.36
N TRP A 334 6.74 -8.60 -5.23
CA TRP A 334 6.59 -9.56 -4.11
C TRP A 334 5.68 -10.73 -4.45
N MET A 335 4.77 -10.54 -5.38
CA MET A 335 3.88 -11.59 -5.86
C MET A 335 4.58 -12.60 -6.78
N GLY A 336 5.79 -12.28 -7.27
CA GLY A 336 6.54 -13.15 -8.17
C GLY A 336 5.90 -13.30 -9.55
N VAL A 337 5.10 -12.32 -9.97
CA VAL A 337 4.42 -12.39 -11.26
C VAL A 337 5.39 -12.30 -12.42
N GLN A 338 5.22 -13.17 -13.40
CA GLN A 338 5.89 -13.16 -14.69
C GLN A 338 4.82 -13.30 -15.77
N SER A 339 4.67 -12.30 -16.62
CA SER A 339 3.61 -12.25 -17.62
C SER A 339 4.00 -11.40 -18.81
N PRO A 340 4.08 -11.98 -20.02
CA PRO A 340 4.33 -11.22 -21.24
C PRO A 340 3.30 -10.09 -21.47
N ALA A 341 2.05 -10.30 -21.05
CA ALA A 341 1.02 -9.28 -21.15
C ALA A 341 1.33 -8.08 -20.25
N ILE A 342 1.73 -8.31 -18.99
CA ILE A 342 2.12 -7.25 -18.06
C ILE A 342 3.32 -6.49 -18.60
N ASP A 343 4.36 -7.18 -19.05
CA ASP A 343 5.59 -6.55 -19.58
C ASP A 343 5.27 -5.65 -20.79
N ALA A 344 4.48 -6.17 -21.74
CA ALA A 344 4.10 -5.40 -22.92
C ALA A 344 3.21 -4.18 -22.58
N LEU A 345 2.30 -4.32 -21.62
CA LEU A 345 1.43 -3.22 -21.17
C LEU A 345 2.23 -2.14 -20.41
N ILE A 346 3.24 -2.52 -19.62
CA ILE A 346 4.16 -1.57 -18.98
C ILE A 346 4.96 -0.81 -20.04
N GLU A 347 5.51 -1.50 -21.05
CA GLU A 347 6.25 -0.84 -22.13
C GLU A 347 5.36 0.12 -22.91
N ARG A 348 4.13 -0.27 -23.23
CA ARG A 348 3.16 0.60 -23.89
C ARG A 348 2.84 1.83 -23.04
N LEU A 349 2.59 1.64 -21.75
CA LEU A 349 2.31 2.73 -20.80
C LEU A 349 3.46 3.74 -20.75
N VAL A 350 4.71 3.25 -20.66
CA VAL A 350 5.91 4.08 -20.55
C VAL A 350 6.22 4.84 -21.85
N THR A 351 5.85 4.28 -23.00
CA THR A 351 6.15 4.87 -24.33
C THR A 351 4.96 5.63 -24.93
N SER A 352 3.79 5.63 -24.27
CA SER A 352 2.61 6.35 -24.75
C SER A 352 2.87 7.86 -24.80
N SER A 353 2.60 8.48 -25.95
CA SER A 353 2.62 9.92 -26.15
C SER A 353 1.23 10.56 -26.08
N GLU A 354 0.20 9.78 -26.36
CA GLU A 354 -1.19 10.22 -26.35
C GLU A 354 -1.86 9.85 -25.03
N GLN A 355 -2.63 10.77 -24.46
CA GLN A 355 -3.31 10.57 -23.18
C GLN A 355 -4.29 9.39 -23.20
N GLU A 356 -4.98 9.19 -24.30
CA GLU A 356 -5.93 8.08 -24.46
C GLU A 356 -5.23 6.72 -24.41
N ASP A 357 -4.09 6.58 -25.09
CA ASP A 357 -3.29 5.37 -25.08
C ASP A 357 -2.66 5.10 -23.70
N PHE A 358 -2.23 6.16 -23.03
CA PHE A 358 -1.72 6.08 -21.67
C PHE A 358 -2.79 5.55 -20.69
N ILE A 359 -3.99 6.13 -20.71
CA ILE A 359 -5.11 5.69 -19.85
C ILE A 359 -5.51 4.25 -20.19
N ALA A 360 -5.64 3.92 -21.48
CA ALA A 360 -6.01 2.57 -21.91
C ALA A 360 -4.96 1.53 -21.50
N SER A 361 -3.66 1.86 -21.59
CA SER A 361 -2.57 0.98 -21.13
C SER A 361 -2.62 0.74 -19.62
N ALA A 362 -2.86 1.78 -18.83
CA ALA A 362 -3.01 1.66 -17.39
C ALA A 362 -4.23 0.80 -17.02
N ARG A 363 -5.38 1.02 -17.68
CA ARG A 363 -6.61 0.22 -17.45
C ARG A 363 -6.44 -1.24 -17.86
N ALA A 364 -5.73 -1.51 -18.97
CA ALA A 364 -5.43 -2.87 -19.40
C ALA A 364 -4.50 -3.56 -18.39
N LEU A 365 -3.45 -2.88 -17.94
CA LEU A 365 -2.55 -3.38 -16.90
C LEU A 365 -3.30 -3.67 -15.60
N ASP A 366 -4.17 -2.76 -15.16
CA ASP A 366 -5.01 -2.92 -13.97
C ASP A 366 -5.89 -4.17 -14.04
N ARG A 367 -6.49 -4.46 -15.23
CA ARG A 367 -7.27 -5.68 -15.45
C ARG A 367 -6.44 -6.95 -15.28
N VAL A 368 -5.25 -7.00 -15.89
CA VAL A 368 -4.38 -8.18 -15.81
C VAL A 368 -3.91 -8.41 -14.37
N LEU A 369 -3.48 -7.35 -13.67
CA LEU A 369 -3.05 -7.43 -12.28
C LEU A 369 -4.18 -7.87 -11.36
N THR A 370 -5.37 -7.29 -11.52
CA THR A 370 -6.54 -7.58 -10.68
C THR A 370 -7.03 -9.01 -10.92
N ALA A 371 -7.13 -9.44 -12.19
CA ALA A 371 -7.47 -10.82 -12.53
C ALA A 371 -6.36 -11.83 -12.15
N GLY A 372 -5.16 -11.36 -11.85
CA GLY A 372 -4.07 -12.16 -11.30
C GLY A 372 -4.33 -12.70 -9.90
N ARG A 373 -5.17 -12.03 -9.11
CA ARG A 373 -5.57 -12.46 -7.74
C ARG A 373 -4.39 -12.66 -6.79
N HIS A 374 -3.29 -11.95 -7.01
CA HIS A 374 -2.08 -12.12 -6.20
C HIS A 374 -2.17 -11.48 -4.82
N VAL A 375 -3.12 -10.58 -4.61
CA VAL A 375 -3.34 -9.88 -3.34
C VAL A 375 -4.77 -10.09 -2.88
N VAL A 376 -4.95 -10.36 -1.59
CA VAL A 376 -6.23 -10.28 -0.88
C VAL A 376 -6.43 -8.82 -0.47
N PRO A 377 -7.22 -8.02 -1.19
CA PRO A 377 -7.23 -6.58 -1.01
C PRO A 377 -8.06 -6.16 0.21
N PHE A 378 -7.54 -5.13 0.90
CA PHE A 378 -8.20 -4.46 2.01
C PHE A 378 -9.00 -3.24 1.53
N TRP A 379 -9.09 -2.23 2.36
CA TRP A 379 -9.63 -0.91 2.05
C TRP A 379 -8.50 0.09 1.78
N PHE A 380 -8.87 1.25 1.28
CA PHE A 380 -7.98 2.40 1.19
C PHE A 380 -8.64 3.63 1.82
N ASN A 381 -7.84 4.54 2.34
CA ASN A 381 -8.36 5.80 2.84
C ASN A 381 -8.59 6.74 1.66
N ASP A 382 -9.84 7.03 1.31
CA ASP A 382 -10.22 7.96 0.24
C ASP A 382 -10.00 9.43 0.62
N ARG A 383 -9.65 9.66 1.88
CA ARG A 383 -9.28 10.94 2.48
C ARG A 383 -8.21 10.77 3.53
N ALA A 384 -7.35 11.76 3.70
CA ALA A 384 -6.46 11.81 4.83
C ALA A 384 -7.21 12.38 6.05
N ARG A 385 -7.11 11.69 7.17
CA ARG A 385 -7.62 12.13 8.48
C ARG A 385 -6.44 12.66 9.28
N ILE A 386 -6.40 13.97 9.50
CA ILE A 386 -5.30 14.66 10.18
C ILE A 386 -5.85 15.42 11.37
N ALA A 387 -5.41 15.03 12.57
CA ALA A 387 -5.58 15.84 13.76
C ALA A 387 -4.34 16.75 13.91
N HIS A 388 -4.56 18.03 14.16
CA HIS A 388 -3.46 18.99 14.22
C HIS A 388 -3.74 20.15 15.17
N ALA A 389 -2.69 20.82 15.61
CA ALA A 389 -2.83 22.06 16.35
C ALA A 389 -3.66 23.06 15.53
N ARG A 390 -4.55 23.79 16.21
CA ARG A 390 -5.42 24.79 15.55
C ARG A 390 -4.64 25.87 14.81
N GLU A 391 -3.47 26.22 15.31
CA GLU A 391 -2.56 27.21 14.73
C GLU A 391 -1.91 26.72 13.43
N LEU A 392 -1.87 25.41 13.20
CA LEU A 392 -1.31 24.81 11.98
C LEU A 392 -2.39 24.82 10.88
N GLN A 393 -2.22 25.69 9.89
CA GLN A 393 -3.19 25.97 8.84
C GLN A 393 -2.72 25.46 7.48
N PHE A 394 -3.64 25.30 6.54
CA PHE A 394 -3.37 24.89 5.15
C PHE A 394 -4.35 25.58 4.17
N PRO A 395 -4.05 25.64 2.86
CA PRO A 395 -4.92 26.28 1.87
C PRO A 395 -6.30 25.63 1.76
N GLU A 396 -7.36 26.43 1.61
CA GLU A 396 -8.72 25.95 1.37
C GLU A 396 -8.84 25.12 0.08
N ARG A 397 -8.09 25.52 -0.95
CA ARG A 397 -8.06 24.80 -2.21
C ARG A 397 -7.17 23.55 -2.08
N LEU A 398 -7.83 22.39 -2.08
CA LEU A 398 -7.16 21.10 -1.95
C LEU A 398 -6.69 20.57 -3.31
N PRO A 399 -5.48 19.97 -3.38
CA PRO A 399 -4.98 19.35 -4.62
C PRO A 399 -5.64 17.98 -4.84
N VAL A 400 -5.60 17.49 -6.09
CA VAL A 400 -6.13 16.16 -6.43
C VAL A 400 -5.45 15.02 -5.66
N TYR A 401 -4.20 15.21 -5.28
CA TYR A 401 -3.44 14.25 -4.48
C TYR A 401 -3.73 14.32 -2.98
N GLY A 402 -4.59 15.26 -2.53
CA GLY A 402 -4.91 15.46 -1.12
C GLY A 402 -3.69 15.95 -0.33
N ASP A 403 -3.45 15.32 0.79
CA ASP A 403 -2.37 15.65 1.73
C ASP A 403 -0.98 15.11 1.35
N TRP A 404 -0.84 14.52 0.18
CA TRP A 404 0.39 13.84 -0.22
C TRP A 404 1.49 14.84 -0.61
N ILE A 405 2.62 14.33 -1.07
CA ILE A 405 3.85 15.07 -1.41
C ILE A 405 3.53 16.41 -2.09
N GLY A 406 4.08 17.50 -1.55
CA GLY A 406 3.85 18.86 -2.03
C GLY A 406 2.69 19.58 -1.35
N PHE A 407 2.00 18.95 -0.38
CA PHE A 407 0.95 19.61 0.40
C PHE A 407 1.31 19.68 1.89
N GLN A 408 1.43 18.54 2.59
CA GLN A 408 1.86 18.53 3.99
C GLN A 408 3.30 18.01 4.10
N PRO A 409 4.21 18.75 4.73
CA PRO A 409 4.06 20.06 5.36
C PRO A 409 4.31 21.26 4.43
N ASP A 410 4.56 21.03 3.14
CA ASP A 410 5.18 22.01 2.25
C ASP A 410 4.43 23.34 2.14
N VAL A 411 3.07 23.29 2.08
CA VAL A 411 2.24 24.51 1.96
C VAL A 411 1.51 24.88 3.25
N TRP A 412 1.73 24.13 4.33
CA TRP A 412 1.16 24.44 5.63
C TRP A 412 1.94 25.59 6.31
N TRP A 413 1.28 26.34 7.18
CA TRP A 413 1.90 27.43 7.93
C TRP A 413 1.38 27.46 9.37
N TRP A 414 2.15 28.06 10.23
CA TRP A 414 1.75 28.35 11.60
C TRP A 414 1.14 29.75 11.68
N GLN A 415 -0.03 29.87 12.27
CA GLN A 415 -0.75 31.13 12.47
C GLN A 415 -0.81 31.42 13.98
N ASP A 416 -0.16 32.51 14.42
CA ASP A 416 -0.18 32.97 15.81
C ASP A 416 -1.57 33.54 16.21
#